data_3727b61c057d875228ebcc068c240a9a
#
_entry.id   3727b61c057d875228ebcc068c240a9a
#
_cell.length_a   1.000
_cell.length_b   1.000
_cell.length_c   1.000
_cell.angle_alpha   90.00
_cell.angle_beta   90.00
_cell.angle_gamma   90.00
#
_symmetry.space_group_name_H-M   'P 1'
#
loop_
_entity.id
_entity.type
_entity.pdbx_description
1 polymer ?
#
loop_
_entity_poly.entity_id
_entity_poly.type
_entity_poly.pdbx_seq_one_letter_code
_entity_poly.pdbx_strand_id
1 'polypeptide(L)'
;MSTEPKPSPLTVADEARADELLGRLRDDLVAADFTVAALESLWGEDAAAALHRGERVPARRVLDARRREHGASAGLATLAELFVLGVAVPRGELSEALARLGVDGAIELGLVGDAGAAEGAGDGGDSGVATSVRARLDLRPYAFSDAYGSAEWWIISDLGELALGHALGEQHVLGVGGASMTLSGLMLPTPARRVLDLGTGCGIPAMHASRFADRIVATDISERALEIARLNLVLNGIDGVELRLGSLFEPVAGERFDRIVSNPPFVITPRIEGVPEYDYRDGGMVGDALVEAVIREAHDHLEPGGIAQLLGNWEYREGAGGDADGLERVGDWAAALEHWVIEREVQHVTEYAETWIRDGGTKPGTAEFDRLYDAWLDDFAARGVERVGFGYVLLRRADAAASARSTAVAAGAGRLARLERLHGPLGANEAGLGAHLAECLAEHDRQAGLDDTALAAARFTTAGDVTEERHYWPGDDDPTAMLLRQGGGFGRAISLDTGLAALVGASDGELSVGAIVAALAQLLEVDETALAAELLPAVRTLVDDGMLRFAD
;
A
#
# COMPACT_ATOMS: atom_id res chain seq x y z
N MET A 1 -12.98 -34.30 -2.61
CA MET A 1 -13.76 -33.25 -3.29
C MET A 1 -14.92 -32.90 -2.34
N SER A 2 -14.67 -32.02 -1.41
CA SER A 2 -15.72 -31.41 -0.58
C SER A 2 -16.15 -30.13 -1.32
N THR A 3 -17.33 -30.16 -1.91
CA THR A 3 -17.93 -28.96 -2.48
C THR A 3 -18.42 -28.12 -1.34
N GLU A 4 -17.56 -27.22 -0.83
CA GLU A 4 -18.07 -26.11 -0.02
C GLU A 4 -19.10 -25.34 -0.84
N PRO A 5 -20.24 -24.97 -0.25
CA PRO A 5 -21.23 -24.16 -0.95
C PRO A 5 -20.56 -22.83 -1.33
N LYS A 6 -20.59 -22.47 -2.61
CA LYS A 6 -20.22 -21.12 -3.07
C LYS A 6 -20.84 -20.12 -2.12
N PRO A 7 -20.07 -19.15 -1.59
CA PRO A 7 -20.66 -18.09 -0.80
C PRO A 7 -21.79 -17.47 -1.63
N SER A 8 -23.00 -17.49 -1.07
CA SER A 8 -24.19 -16.92 -1.72
C SER A 8 -23.90 -15.45 -2.01
N PRO A 9 -24.28 -14.93 -3.19
CA PRO A 9 -24.28 -13.48 -3.41
C PRO A 9 -25.08 -12.82 -2.30
N LEU A 10 -24.78 -11.55 -2.03
CA LEU A 10 -25.55 -10.75 -1.08
C LEU A 10 -27.05 -11.04 -1.27
N THR A 11 -27.73 -11.35 -0.19
CA THR A 11 -29.16 -11.75 -0.23
C THR A 11 -30.09 -10.60 -0.61
N VAL A 12 -29.56 -9.36 -0.69
CA VAL A 12 -30.34 -8.16 -1.04
C VAL A 12 -30.46 -8.05 -2.55
N ALA A 13 -31.63 -8.36 -3.06
CA ALA A 13 -31.93 -8.30 -4.50
C ALA A 13 -32.14 -6.85 -5.02
N ASP A 14 -32.17 -5.85 -4.15
CA ASP A 14 -32.45 -4.44 -4.47
C ASP A 14 -31.36 -3.54 -3.89
N GLU A 15 -30.63 -2.83 -4.77
CA GLU A 15 -29.58 -1.89 -4.37
C GLU A 15 -30.07 -0.77 -3.46
N ALA A 16 -31.24 -0.20 -3.74
CA ALA A 16 -31.81 0.86 -2.91
C ALA A 16 -32.11 0.37 -1.48
N ARG A 17 -32.51 -0.88 -1.33
CA ARG A 17 -32.70 -1.51 -0.02
C ARG A 17 -31.39 -1.74 0.70
N ALA A 18 -30.37 -2.19 0.00
CA ALA A 18 -29.01 -2.33 0.56
C ALA A 18 -28.47 -0.98 1.05
N ASP A 19 -28.64 0.08 0.27
CA ASP A 19 -28.19 1.44 0.62
C ASP A 19 -28.92 1.97 1.87
N GLU A 20 -30.23 1.73 1.98
CA GLU A 20 -30.99 2.06 3.19
C GLU A 20 -30.45 1.32 4.43
N LEU A 21 -30.21 0.01 4.31
CA LEU A 21 -29.69 -0.80 5.42
C LEU A 21 -28.27 -0.39 5.82
N LEU A 22 -27.41 -0.08 4.85
CA LEU A 22 -26.05 0.43 5.12
C LEU A 22 -26.08 1.80 5.81
N GLY A 23 -27.03 2.66 5.45
CA GLY A 23 -27.26 3.92 6.18
C GLY A 23 -27.62 3.69 7.65
N ARG A 24 -28.51 2.72 7.92
CA ARG A 24 -28.88 2.33 9.30
C ARG A 24 -27.69 1.71 10.05
N LEU A 25 -26.89 0.88 9.37
CA LEU A 25 -25.66 0.32 9.93
C LEU A 25 -24.69 1.43 10.35
N ARG A 26 -24.43 2.39 9.46
CA ARG A 26 -23.55 3.55 9.76
C ARG A 26 -24.00 4.28 11.01
N ASP A 27 -25.30 4.57 11.12
CA ASP A 27 -25.88 5.24 12.28
C ASP A 27 -25.66 4.45 13.58
N ASP A 28 -25.76 3.13 13.53
CA ASP A 28 -25.53 2.26 14.68
C ASP A 28 -24.05 2.17 15.06
N LEU A 29 -23.14 2.10 14.06
CA LEU A 29 -21.68 2.10 14.29
C LEU A 29 -21.22 3.41 14.93
N VAL A 30 -21.75 4.55 14.47
CA VAL A 30 -21.52 5.86 15.11
C VAL A 30 -22.07 5.88 16.54
N ALA A 31 -23.29 5.39 16.78
CA ALA A 31 -23.91 5.36 18.10
C ALA A 31 -23.19 4.45 19.09
N ALA A 32 -22.56 3.38 18.60
CA ALA A 32 -21.76 2.45 19.39
C ALA A 32 -20.30 2.93 19.61
N ASP A 33 -19.91 4.05 19.00
CA ASP A 33 -18.51 4.53 18.96
C ASP A 33 -17.54 3.43 18.45
N PHE A 34 -17.95 2.71 17.37
CA PHE A 34 -17.18 1.62 16.81
C PHE A 34 -16.01 2.17 15.99
N THR A 35 -14.98 2.66 16.69
CA THR A 35 -13.79 3.34 16.18
C THR A 35 -12.52 2.60 16.59
N VAL A 36 -11.41 2.85 15.87
CA VAL A 36 -10.10 2.28 16.22
C VAL A 36 -9.71 2.69 17.66
N ALA A 37 -9.80 3.98 17.97
CA ALA A 37 -9.44 4.51 19.28
C ALA A 37 -10.30 3.93 20.42
N ALA A 38 -11.61 3.78 20.19
CA ALA A 38 -12.51 3.19 21.19
C ALA A 38 -12.22 1.69 21.41
N LEU A 39 -11.89 0.95 20.33
CA LEU A 39 -11.49 -0.46 20.45
C LEU A 39 -10.16 -0.61 21.21
N GLU A 40 -9.14 0.20 20.91
CA GLU A 40 -7.88 0.21 21.63
C GLU A 40 -8.08 0.51 23.11
N SER A 41 -8.91 1.50 23.42
CA SER A 41 -9.29 1.82 24.79
C SER A 41 -10.10 0.71 25.48
N LEU A 42 -10.88 -0.06 24.70
CA LEU A 42 -11.72 -1.15 25.22
C LEU A 42 -10.87 -2.29 25.77
N TRP A 43 -9.87 -2.75 25.06
CA TRP A 43 -9.04 -3.91 25.46
C TRP A 43 -7.63 -3.58 25.91
N GLY A 44 -7.13 -2.35 25.71
CA GLY A 44 -5.81 -1.90 26.13
C GLY A 44 -4.67 -2.34 25.21
N GLU A 45 -3.49 -1.76 25.42
CA GLU A 45 -2.32 -1.90 24.54
C GLU A 45 -1.86 -3.37 24.37
N ASP A 46 -1.78 -4.15 25.45
CA ASP A 46 -1.30 -5.53 25.40
C ASP A 46 -2.20 -6.43 24.54
N ALA A 47 -3.53 -6.26 24.65
CA ALA A 47 -4.48 -7.03 23.89
C ALA A 47 -4.56 -6.54 22.44
N ALA A 48 -4.44 -5.23 22.19
CA ALA A 48 -4.30 -4.68 20.84
C ALA A 48 -3.06 -5.24 20.13
N ALA A 49 -1.89 -5.21 20.80
CA ALA A 49 -0.66 -5.78 20.27
C ALA A 49 -0.76 -7.30 20.00
N ALA A 50 -1.52 -8.03 20.83
CA ALA A 50 -1.77 -9.45 20.59
C ALA A 50 -2.65 -9.68 19.35
N LEU A 51 -3.69 -8.86 19.13
CA LEU A 51 -4.53 -8.94 17.94
C LEU A 51 -3.73 -8.68 16.65
N HIS A 52 -2.79 -7.74 16.68
CA HIS A 52 -1.87 -7.50 15.54
C HIS A 52 -0.98 -8.72 15.22
N ARG A 53 -0.74 -9.60 16.17
CA ARG A 53 -0.03 -10.87 15.96
C ARG A 53 -0.96 -12.05 15.66
N GLY A 54 -2.25 -11.81 15.44
CA GLY A 54 -3.25 -12.85 15.18
C GLY A 54 -3.75 -13.58 16.45
N GLU A 55 -3.51 -13.02 17.64
CA GLU A 55 -3.86 -13.67 18.92
C GLU A 55 -5.06 -12.98 19.59
N ARG A 56 -6.24 -13.63 19.57
CA ARG A 56 -7.49 -13.07 20.10
C ARG A 56 -7.74 -13.30 21.60
N VAL A 57 -7.01 -14.24 22.21
CA VAL A 57 -7.28 -14.66 23.60
C VAL A 57 -7.15 -13.51 24.61
N PRO A 58 -6.13 -12.63 24.57
CA PRO A 58 -6.04 -11.50 25.48
C PRO A 58 -7.25 -10.56 25.40
N ALA A 59 -7.65 -10.15 24.19
CA ALA A 59 -8.81 -9.28 24.00
C ALA A 59 -10.11 -9.92 24.50
N ARG A 60 -10.36 -11.19 24.19
CA ARG A 60 -11.51 -11.94 24.70
C ARG A 60 -11.55 -11.95 26.24
N ARG A 61 -10.42 -12.19 26.90
CA ARG A 61 -10.35 -12.20 28.38
C ARG A 61 -10.69 -10.84 28.97
N VAL A 62 -10.30 -9.75 28.34
CA VAL A 62 -10.66 -8.40 28.78
C VAL A 62 -12.18 -8.20 28.67
N LEU A 63 -12.78 -8.57 27.54
CA LEU A 63 -14.23 -8.45 27.33
C LEU A 63 -15.01 -9.32 28.31
N ASP A 64 -14.59 -10.56 28.55
CA ASP A 64 -15.18 -11.46 29.54
C ASP A 64 -15.09 -10.89 30.98
N ALA A 65 -14.00 -10.23 31.33
CA ALA A 65 -13.84 -9.58 32.65
C ALA A 65 -14.81 -8.40 32.81
N ARG A 66 -14.87 -7.50 31.79
CA ARG A 66 -15.79 -6.37 31.79
C ARG A 66 -17.25 -6.79 31.85
N ARG A 67 -17.63 -7.85 31.14
CA ARG A 67 -18.98 -8.41 31.18
C ARG A 67 -19.35 -8.91 32.59
N ARG A 68 -18.41 -9.51 33.31
CA ARG A 68 -18.61 -9.96 34.72
C ARG A 68 -18.75 -8.81 35.71
N GLU A 69 -18.04 -7.70 35.46
CA GLU A 69 -18.04 -6.54 36.36
C GLU A 69 -19.25 -5.63 36.17
N HIS A 70 -19.68 -5.44 34.91
CA HIS A 70 -20.66 -4.41 34.54
C HIS A 70 -21.99 -4.99 34.02
N GLY A 71 -22.13 -6.31 33.88
CA GLY A 71 -23.31 -6.96 33.32
C GLY A 71 -23.32 -6.99 31.80
N ALA A 72 -24.48 -6.73 31.18
CA ALA A 72 -24.63 -6.78 29.71
C ALA A 72 -23.61 -5.91 28.98
N SER A 73 -23.12 -6.41 27.86
CA SER A 73 -22.11 -5.75 27.03
C SER A 73 -22.63 -4.44 26.47
N ALA A 74 -21.86 -3.37 26.53
CA ALA A 74 -22.13 -2.17 25.76
C ALA A 74 -22.07 -2.49 24.26
N GLY A 75 -22.79 -1.78 23.40
CA GLY A 75 -22.84 -2.03 21.96
C GLY A 75 -21.47 -2.20 21.30
N LEU A 76 -20.49 -1.37 21.70
CA LEU A 76 -19.10 -1.48 21.24
C LEU A 76 -18.49 -2.87 21.50
N ALA A 77 -18.66 -3.42 22.71
CA ALA A 77 -18.07 -4.71 23.07
C ALA A 77 -18.76 -5.87 22.31
N THR A 78 -20.09 -5.81 22.10
CA THR A 78 -20.81 -6.79 21.30
C THR A 78 -20.33 -6.79 19.84
N LEU A 79 -20.15 -5.61 19.23
CA LEU A 79 -19.63 -5.47 17.87
C LEU A 79 -18.18 -5.95 17.76
N ALA A 80 -17.35 -5.65 18.78
CA ALA A 80 -15.96 -6.12 18.85
C ALA A 80 -15.87 -7.65 18.96
N GLU A 81 -16.68 -8.27 19.82
CA GLU A 81 -16.76 -9.74 19.93
C GLU A 81 -17.18 -10.38 18.61
N LEU A 82 -18.23 -9.84 17.98
CA LEU A 82 -18.80 -10.40 16.77
C LEU A 82 -17.88 -10.26 15.56
N PHE A 83 -17.49 -9.01 15.24
CA PHE A 83 -16.79 -8.71 14.00
C PHE A 83 -15.27 -8.80 14.09
N VAL A 84 -14.67 -8.36 15.21
CA VAL A 84 -13.20 -8.37 15.34
C VAL A 84 -12.68 -9.72 15.84
N LEU A 85 -13.37 -10.34 16.85
CA LEU A 85 -12.91 -11.60 17.42
C LEU A 85 -13.57 -12.84 16.77
N GLY A 86 -14.60 -12.66 15.92
CA GLY A 86 -15.31 -13.74 15.25
C GLY A 86 -16.09 -14.66 16.23
N VAL A 87 -16.49 -14.14 17.39
CA VAL A 87 -17.21 -14.88 18.43
C VAL A 87 -18.72 -14.76 18.21
N ALA A 88 -19.46 -15.84 18.41
CA ALA A 88 -20.92 -15.78 18.37
C ALA A 88 -21.46 -14.97 19.55
N VAL A 89 -22.45 -14.11 19.30
CA VAL A 89 -23.08 -13.26 20.30
C VAL A 89 -24.57 -13.55 20.40
N PRO A 90 -25.21 -13.31 21.58
CA PRO A 90 -26.65 -13.43 21.72
C PRO A 90 -27.41 -12.49 20.76
N ARG A 91 -28.45 -13.00 20.11
CA ARG A 91 -29.28 -12.22 19.16
C ARG A 91 -29.86 -10.94 19.81
N GLY A 92 -30.23 -11.01 21.11
CA GLY A 92 -30.72 -9.85 21.86
C GLY A 92 -29.67 -8.75 22.04
N GLU A 93 -28.42 -9.11 22.38
CA GLU A 93 -27.32 -8.16 22.54
C GLU A 93 -26.99 -7.47 21.20
N LEU A 94 -26.98 -8.24 20.08
CA LEU A 94 -26.77 -7.65 18.75
C LEU A 94 -27.93 -6.72 18.36
N SER A 95 -29.19 -7.07 18.71
CA SER A 95 -30.33 -6.20 18.47
C SER A 95 -30.27 -4.87 19.23
N GLU A 96 -29.66 -4.87 20.41
CA GLU A 96 -29.40 -3.64 21.18
C GLU A 96 -28.24 -2.83 20.58
N ALA A 97 -27.17 -3.50 20.14
CA ALA A 97 -26.00 -2.86 19.52
C ALA A 97 -26.33 -2.26 18.15
N LEU A 98 -27.21 -2.90 17.38
CA LEU A 98 -27.66 -2.48 16.05
C LEU A 98 -29.15 -2.07 16.09
N ALA A 99 -29.48 -1.08 16.91
CA ALA A 99 -30.89 -0.72 17.22
C ALA A 99 -31.68 -0.23 16.01
N ARG A 100 -31.03 0.36 15.02
CA ARG A 100 -31.67 0.87 13.77
C ARG A 100 -31.68 -0.15 12.65
N LEU A 101 -30.57 -0.86 12.45
CA LEU A 101 -30.45 -1.91 11.46
C LEU A 101 -31.24 -3.15 11.85
N GLY A 102 -31.13 -3.55 13.11
CA GLY A 102 -31.67 -4.79 13.64
C GLY A 102 -30.90 -6.04 13.17
N VAL A 103 -31.13 -7.16 13.84
CA VAL A 103 -30.49 -8.43 13.45
C VAL A 103 -30.96 -8.90 12.07
N ASP A 104 -32.22 -8.70 11.74
CA ASP A 104 -32.79 -9.12 10.45
C ASP A 104 -32.18 -8.32 9.29
N GLY A 105 -31.95 -7.00 9.48
CA GLY A 105 -31.23 -6.18 8.50
C GLY A 105 -29.77 -6.60 8.34
N ALA A 106 -29.10 -6.99 9.44
CA ALA A 106 -27.74 -7.49 9.38
C ALA A 106 -27.64 -8.86 8.65
N ILE A 107 -28.68 -9.71 8.78
CA ILE A 107 -28.80 -10.97 8.03
C ILE A 107 -29.08 -10.66 6.55
N GLU A 108 -29.98 -9.73 6.26
CA GLU A 108 -30.33 -9.32 4.89
C GLU A 108 -29.10 -8.77 4.14
N LEU A 109 -28.23 -7.99 4.81
CA LEU A 109 -26.94 -7.53 4.27
C LEU A 109 -25.87 -8.64 4.17
N GLY A 110 -26.14 -9.85 4.67
CA GLY A 110 -25.16 -10.93 4.70
C GLY A 110 -24.03 -10.75 5.72
N LEU A 111 -24.11 -9.75 6.62
CA LEU A 111 -23.07 -9.49 7.63
C LEU A 111 -23.01 -10.58 8.69
N VAL A 112 -24.17 -11.15 9.04
CA VAL A 112 -24.28 -12.18 10.08
C VAL A 112 -25.18 -13.33 9.64
N GLY A 113 -25.08 -14.45 10.32
CA GLY A 113 -26.00 -15.58 10.16
C GLY A 113 -26.21 -16.28 11.51
N ASP A 114 -27.20 -17.17 11.55
CA ASP A 114 -27.46 -17.97 12.75
C ASP A 114 -26.21 -18.81 13.08
N ALA A 115 -25.81 -18.76 14.36
CA ALA A 115 -24.80 -19.67 14.88
C ALA A 115 -25.49 -21.03 15.00
N GLY A 116 -25.19 -21.98 14.09
CA GLY A 116 -25.68 -23.36 14.19
C GLY A 116 -25.42 -23.95 15.57
N ALA A 117 -26.20 -24.95 15.98
CA ALA A 117 -25.95 -25.67 17.22
C ALA A 117 -24.48 -26.17 17.22
N ALA A 118 -23.72 -25.79 18.25
CA ALA A 118 -22.33 -26.23 18.38
C ALA A 118 -22.27 -27.75 18.22
N GLU A 119 -21.37 -28.24 17.35
CA GLU A 119 -21.04 -29.66 17.27
C GLU A 119 -20.59 -30.13 18.64
N GLY A 120 -21.47 -30.74 19.41
CA GLY A 120 -21.17 -31.25 20.74
C GLY A 120 -22.29 -31.15 21.79
N ALA A 121 -23.41 -30.46 21.53
CA ALA A 121 -24.58 -30.51 22.44
C ALA A 121 -25.52 -31.63 21.96
N GLY A 122 -25.66 -32.65 22.81
CA GLY A 122 -26.47 -33.84 22.52
C GLY A 122 -27.89 -33.52 22.09
N ASP A 123 -28.40 -34.42 21.27
CA ASP A 123 -29.75 -34.53 20.73
C ASP A 123 -30.84 -34.27 21.79
N GLY A 124 -31.46 -33.11 21.72
CA GLY A 124 -32.60 -32.71 22.53
C GLY A 124 -33.41 -31.64 21.81
N GLY A 125 -34.33 -32.09 20.95
CA GLY A 125 -35.11 -31.25 20.03
C GLY A 125 -35.82 -30.10 20.69
N ASP A 126 -35.65 -28.95 20.04
CA ASP A 126 -36.71 -27.97 19.83
C ASP A 126 -36.31 -27.08 18.65
N SER A 127 -37.16 -26.91 17.66
CA SER A 127 -36.99 -26.00 16.52
C SER A 127 -37.21 -24.53 16.97
N GLY A 128 -36.41 -24.10 17.96
CA GLY A 128 -36.36 -22.72 18.42
C GLY A 128 -35.46 -21.88 17.51
N VAL A 129 -35.86 -20.64 17.23
CA VAL A 129 -35.04 -19.59 16.59
C VAL A 129 -33.66 -19.58 17.25
N ALA A 130 -32.59 -19.64 16.45
CA ALA A 130 -31.21 -19.64 16.95
C ALA A 130 -31.02 -18.46 17.91
N THR A 131 -30.59 -18.73 19.13
CA THR A 131 -30.44 -17.74 20.20
C THR A 131 -29.18 -16.89 20.02
N SER A 132 -28.27 -17.29 19.14
CA SER A 132 -27.01 -16.62 18.87
C SER A 132 -26.76 -16.45 17.38
N VAL A 133 -26.02 -15.43 17.03
CA VAL A 133 -25.58 -15.10 15.65
C VAL A 133 -24.07 -15.04 15.59
N ARG A 134 -23.52 -15.29 14.40
CA ARG A 134 -22.10 -15.22 14.09
C ARG A 134 -21.88 -14.34 12.87
N ALA A 135 -20.75 -13.64 12.81
CA ALA A 135 -20.33 -12.89 11.64
C ALA A 135 -20.13 -13.84 10.43
N ARG A 136 -20.53 -13.38 9.24
CA ARG A 136 -20.25 -13.98 7.94
C ARG A 136 -19.31 -13.14 7.13
N LEU A 137 -19.24 -11.84 7.41
CA LEU A 137 -18.27 -10.89 6.88
C LEU A 137 -17.53 -10.24 8.05
N ASP A 138 -16.29 -9.85 7.81
CA ASP A 138 -15.52 -8.99 8.69
C ASP A 138 -16.05 -7.56 8.56
N LEU A 139 -16.06 -6.82 9.66
CA LEU A 139 -16.38 -5.40 9.68
C LEU A 139 -15.48 -4.74 10.71
N ARG A 140 -14.59 -3.86 10.25
CA ARG A 140 -13.60 -3.20 11.13
C ARG A 140 -13.53 -1.72 10.90
N PRO A 141 -13.32 -0.92 11.94
CA PRO A 141 -12.92 0.46 11.78
C PRO A 141 -11.48 0.51 11.24
N TYR A 142 -11.24 1.51 10.40
CA TYR A 142 -9.96 1.80 9.76
C TYR A 142 -9.66 3.28 9.87
N ALA A 143 -8.69 3.66 10.68
CA ALA A 143 -8.23 5.03 10.87
C ALA A 143 -6.91 5.26 10.14
N PHE A 144 -6.76 6.43 9.52
CA PHE A 144 -5.56 6.82 8.81
C PHE A 144 -5.38 8.35 8.85
N SER A 145 -4.17 8.80 8.53
CA SER A 145 -3.86 10.21 8.30
C SER A 145 -3.15 10.36 6.96
N ASP A 146 -3.52 11.38 6.21
CA ASP A 146 -2.92 11.73 4.92
C ASP A 146 -2.75 13.25 4.80
N ALA A 147 -2.38 13.76 3.63
CA ALA A 147 -2.22 15.19 3.37
C ALA A 147 -3.51 16.01 3.55
N TYR A 148 -4.68 15.36 3.61
CA TYR A 148 -5.98 16.00 3.84
C TYR A 148 -6.45 15.88 5.30
N GLY A 149 -5.59 15.37 6.19
CA GLY A 149 -5.87 15.17 7.60
C GLY A 149 -6.35 13.77 7.95
N SER A 150 -6.66 13.55 9.22
CA SER A 150 -7.12 12.26 9.73
C SER A 150 -8.55 11.96 9.30
N ALA A 151 -8.81 10.69 9.01
CA ALA A 151 -10.13 10.17 8.68
C ALA A 151 -10.28 8.75 9.21
N GLU A 152 -11.52 8.30 9.32
CA GLU A 152 -11.87 6.96 9.75
C GLU A 152 -13.02 6.42 8.92
N TRP A 153 -12.91 5.16 8.51
CA TRP A 153 -13.90 4.42 7.76
C TRP A 153 -14.21 3.09 8.43
N TRP A 154 -15.28 2.45 7.99
CA TRP A 154 -15.57 1.05 8.31
C TRP A 154 -15.38 0.21 7.06
N ILE A 155 -14.61 -0.87 7.18
CA ILE A 155 -14.29 -1.74 6.05
C ILE A 155 -14.93 -3.10 6.26
N ILE A 156 -15.76 -3.49 5.31
CA ILE A 156 -16.33 -4.82 5.15
C ILE A 156 -15.38 -5.62 4.26
N SER A 157 -15.13 -6.87 4.64
CA SER A 157 -14.37 -7.84 3.85
C SER A 157 -14.80 -9.27 4.18
N ASP A 158 -14.21 -10.26 3.53
CA ASP A 158 -14.40 -11.65 3.97
C ASP A 158 -13.71 -11.89 5.31
N LEU A 159 -14.19 -12.88 6.05
CA LEU A 159 -13.63 -13.24 7.36
C LEU A 159 -12.20 -13.73 7.22
N GLY A 160 -11.27 -13.14 7.95
CA GLY A 160 -9.89 -13.60 8.00
C GLY A 160 -9.72 -14.93 8.75
N GLU A 161 -8.53 -15.53 8.65
CA GLU A 161 -8.17 -16.82 9.27
C GLU A 161 -8.46 -16.88 10.77
N LEU A 162 -8.26 -15.76 11.48
CA LEU A 162 -8.52 -15.65 12.92
C LEU A 162 -9.97 -16.00 13.28
N ALA A 163 -10.92 -15.55 12.45
CA ALA A 163 -12.34 -15.80 12.64
C ALA A 163 -12.77 -17.17 12.07
N LEU A 164 -12.22 -17.56 10.92
CA LEU A 164 -12.52 -18.83 10.25
C LEU A 164 -11.90 -20.02 10.97
N GLY A 165 -10.67 -19.90 11.46
CA GLY A 165 -9.90 -20.98 12.07
C GLY A 165 -9.31 -21.98 11.07
N HIS A 166 -9.36 -21.68 9.78
CA HIS A 166 -8.78 -22.45 8.68
C HIS A 166 -8.26 -21.52 7.58
N ALA A 167 -7.55 -22.06 6.58
CA ALA A 167 -7.03 -21.29 5.45
C ALA A 167 -8.13 -20.59 4.65
N LEU A 168 -7.75 -19.49 3.98
CA LEU A 168 -8.64 -18.67 3.16
C LEU A 168 -9.07 -19.42 1.88
N GLY A 169 -10.23 -19.08 1.35
CA GLY A 169 -10.70 -19.60 0.07
C GLY A 169 -10.04 -18.93 -1.14
N GLU A 170 -10.10 -19.55 -2.31
CA GLU A 170 -9.52 -19.03 -3.56
C GLU A 170 -10.08 -17.66 -3.95
N GLN A 171 -11.38 -17.42 -3.76
CA GLN A 171 -12.10 -16.19 -4.11
C GLN A 171 -12.25 -15.24 -2.90
N HIS A 172 -11.36 -15.34 -1.94
CA HIS A 172 -11.39 -14.51 -0.74
C HIS A 172 -11.10 -13.04 -1.06
N VAL A 173 -11.87 -12.13 -0.47
CA VAL A 173 -11.67 -10.69 -0.59
C VAL A 173 -11.05 -10.14 0.70
N LEU A 174 -9.78 -9.78 0.61
CA LEU A 174 -9.04 -9.24 1.75
C LEU A 174 -9.58 -7.87 2.18
N GLY A 175 -9.56 -7.62 3.48
CA GLY A 175 -9.77 -6.30 4.07
C GLY A 175 -8.52 -5.43 4.06
N VAL A 176 -8.38 -4.60 5.12
CA VAL A 176 -7.20 -3.74 5.28
C VAL A 176 -5.97 -4.59 5.56
N GLY A 177 -5.03 -4.57 4.63
CA GLY A 177 -3.75 -5.27 4.72
C GLY A 177 -2.56 -4.34 4.54
N GLY A 178 -1.34 -4.83 4.82
CA GLY A 178 -0.11 -4.07 4.70
C GLY A 178 0.10 -3.47 3.32
N ALA A 179 -0.17 -4.24 2.25
CA ALA A 179 -0.04 -3.77 0.87
C ALA A 179 -1.02 -2.63 0.55
N SER A 180 -2.29 -2.74 0.96
CA SER A 180 -3.29 -1.68 0.75
C SER A 180 -2.91 -0.39 1.49
N MET A 181 -2.44 -0.49 2.74
CA MET A 181 -1.95 0.67 3.50
C MET A 181 -0.71 1.28 2.88
N THR A 182 0.23 0.46 2.40
CA THR A 182 1.44 0.92 1.71
C THR A 182 1.07 1.69 0.44
N LEU A 183 0.21 1.14 -0.42
CA LEU A 183 -0.23 1.82 -1.64
C LEU A 183 -0.95 3.13 -1.32
N SER A 184 -1.87 3.12 -0.34
CA SER A 184 -2.58 4.34 0.07
C SER A 184 -1.63 5.44 0.54
N GLY A 185 -0.60 5.07 1.31
CA GLY A 185 0.44 6.00 1.74
C GLY A 185 1.37 6.48 0.62
N LEU A 186 1.43 5.76 -0.51
CA LEU A 186 2.21 6.14 -1.69
C LEU A 186 1.46 7.08 -2.64
N MET A 187 0.13 7.12 -2.59
CA MET A 187 -0.67 7.94 -3.50
C MET A 187 -0.27 9.42 -3.40
N LEU A 188 0.03 10.03 -4.55
CA LEU A 188 0.31 11.46 -4.61
C LEU A 188 -0.96 12.24 -4.26
N PRO A 189 -0.93 13.11 -3.24
CA PRO A 189 -2.10 13.86 -2.78
C PRO A 189 -2.37 15.10 -3.64
N THR A 190 -2.09 15.03 -4.93
CA THR A 190 -2.34 16.14 -5.86
C THR A 190 -3.68 15.95 -6.57
N PRO A 191 -4.49 17.01 -6.75
CA PRO A 191 -5.80 16.91 -7.39
C PRO A 191 -5.75 16.18 -8.74
N ALA A 192 -6.74 15.31 -8.99
CA ALA A 192 -6.89 14.57 -10.22
C ALA A 192 -8.34 14.61 -10.69
N ARG A 193 -8.58 14.72 -12.00
CA ARG A 193 -9.94 14.69 -12.56
C ARG A 193 -10.48 13.28 -12.65
N ARG A 194 -9.62 12.34 -13.09
CA ARG A 194 -9.99 10.93 -13.26
C ARG A 194 -8.91 10.01 -12.72
N VAL A 195 -9.30 9.11 -11.85
CA VAL A 195 -8.43 8.07 -11.29
C VAL A 195 -8.93 6.70 -11.70
N LEU A 196 -8.02 5.80 -12.04
CA LEU A 196 -8.27 4.36 -12.17
C LEU A 196 -7.67 3.64 -10.96
N ASP A 197 -8.49 2.87 -10.26
CA ASP A 197 -8.05 1.86 -9.29
C ASP A 197 -8.13 0.48 -9.98
N LEU A 198 -6.98 -0.07 -10.33
CA LEU A 198 -6.85 -1.30 -11.09
C LEU A 198 -6.65 -2.49 -10.14
N GLY A 199 -7.64 -3.37 -10.05
CA GLY A 199 -7.67 -4.46 -9.06
C GLY A 199 -8.08 -3.94 -7.68
N THR A 200 -9.29 -3.37 -7.58
CA THR A 200 -9.74 -2.60 -6.40
C THR A 200 -9.92 -3.43 -5.13
N GLY A 201 -10.15 -4.76 -5.26
CA GLY A 201 -10.47 -5.62 -4.14
C GLY A 201 -11.69 -5.12 -3.35
N CYS A 202 -11.54 -4.91 -2.05
CA CYS A 202 -12.62 -4.35 -1.21
C CYS A 202 -12.81 -2.82 -1.34
N GLY A 203 -12.10 -2.14 -2.26
CA GLY A 203 -12.32 -0.74 -2.59
C GLY A 203 -11.43 0.27 -1.86
N ILE A 204 -10.47 -0.15 -1.04
CA ILE A 204 -9.64 0.75 -0.22
C ILE A 204 -8.88 1.79 -1.06
N PRO A 205 -8.16 1.43 -2.16
CA PRO A 205 -7.47 2.44 -2.95
C PRO A 205 -8.43 3.44 -3.61
N ALA A 206 -9.60 2.98 -4.11
CA ALA A 206 -10.64 3.87 -4.64
C ALA A 206 -11.18 4.83 -3.57
N MET A 207 -11.38 4.36 -2.33
CA MET A 207 -11.80 5.19 -1.20
C MET A 207 -10.76 6.27 -0.88
N HIS A 208 -9.47 5.93 -0.82
CA HIS A 208 -8.39 6.91 -0.65
C HIS A 208 -8.33 7.90 -1.82
N ALA A 209 -8.48 7.44 -3.07
CA ALA A 209 -8.52 8.29 -4.24
C ALA A 209 -9.67 9.32 -4.19
N SER A 210 -10.80 8.99 -3.54
CA SER A 210 -11.93 9.92 -3.41
C SER A 210 -11.60 11.21 -2.63
N ARG A 211 -10.50 11.23 -1.91
CA ARG A 211 -10.06 12.42 -1.17
C ARG A 211 -9.44 13.50 -2.05
N PHE A 212 -9.01 13.15 -3.28
CA PHE A 212 -8.33 14.10 -4.18
C PHE A 212 -8.80 14.01 -5.64
N ALA A 213 -9.72 13.11 -5.97
CA ALA A 213 -10.18 12.88 -7.34
C ALA A 213 -11.64 13.32 -7.54
N ASP A 214 -11.95 13.88 -8.73
CA ASP A 214 -13.32 14.24 -9.09
C ASP A 214 -14.15 13.01 -9.49
N ARG A 215 -13.52 12.02 -10.15
CA ARG A 215 -14.13 10.77 -10.61
C ARG A 215 -13.16 9.61 -10.51
N ILE A 216 -13.69 8.47 -10.11
CA ILE A 216 -12.90 7.25 -9.96
C ILE A 216 -13.58 6.14 -10.75
N VAL A 217 -12.79 5.38 -11.50
CA VAL A 217 -13.17 4.08 -12.05
C VAL A 217 -12.38 3.03 -11.27
N ALA A 218 -13.07 2.07 -10.71
CA ALA A 218 -12.45 0.97 -9.98
C ALA A 218 -12.80 -0.35 -10.67
N THR A 219 -11.79 -1.14 -11.00
CA THR A 219 -11.97 -2.38 -11.75
C THR A 219 -11.50 -3.59 -10.94
N ASP A 220 -12.13 -4.72 -11.15
CA ASP A 220 -11.70 -6.00 -10.60
C ASP A 220 -12.19 -7.15 -11.49
N ILE A 221 -11.49 -8.28 -11.47
CA ILE A 221 -11.92 -9.50 -12.15
C ILE A 221 -12.97 -10.27 -11.35
N SER A 222 -13.06 -10.02 -10.06
CA SER A 222 -13.96 -10.70 -9.11
C SER A 222 -15.25 -9.89 -8.91
N GLU A 223 -16.40 -10.46 -9.31
CA GLU A 223 -17.71 -9.89 -8.98
C GLU A 223 -17.87 -9.68 -7.47
N ARG A 224 -17.35 -10.63 -6.66
CA ARG A 224 -17.42 -10.54 -5.21
C ARG A 224 -16.62 -9.36 -4.65
N ALA A 225 -15.45 -9.10 -5.20
CA ALA A 225 -14.66 -7.94 -4.81
C ALA A 225 -15.43 -6.64 -5.08
N LEU A 226 -16.04 -6.51 -6.26
CA LEU A 226 -16.85 -5.35 -6.61
C LEU A 226 -18.11 -5.19 -5.74
N GLU A 227 -18.77 -6.30 -5.36
CA GLU A 227 -19.88 -6.27 -4.41
C GLU A 227 -19.43 -5.70 -3.05
N ILE A 228 -18.32 -6.19 -2.51
CA ILE A 228 -17.78 -5.71 -1.23
C ILE A 228 -17.31 -4.26 -1.35
N ALA A 229 -16.63 -3.90 -2.43
CA ALA A 229 -16.23 -2.51 -2.69
C ALA A 229 -17.46 -1.57 -2.70
N ARG A 230 -18.55 -1.97 -3.38
CA ARG A 230 -19.81 -1.19 -3.36
C ARG A 230 -20.34 -1.00 -1.94
N LEU A 231 -20.37 -2.07 -1.12
CA LEU A 231 -20.81 -1.96 0.27
C LEU A 231 -19.95 -0.95 1.05
N ASN A 232 -18.64 -0.99 0.89
CA ASN A 232 -17.71 -0.11 1.56
C ASN A 232 -17.88 1.35 1.13
N LEU A 233 -18.05 1.60 -0.16
CA LEU A 233 -18.32 2.95 -0.67
C LEU A 233 -19.62 3.53 -0.07
N VAL A 234 -20.72 2.79 -0.13
CA VAL A 234 -22.02 3.24 0.40
C VAL A 234 -21.97 3.38 1.93
N LEU A 235 -21.39 2.42 2.66
CA LEU A 235 -21.26 2.47 4.11
C LEU A 235 -20.55 3.74 4.56
N ASN A 236 -19.52 4.18 3.84
CA ASN A 236 -18.72 5.36 4.18
C ASN A 236 -19.19 6.64 3.48
N GLY A 237 -20.26 6.59 2.68
CA GLY A 237 -20.83 7.77 1.99
C GLY A 237 -19.90 8.33 0.92
N ILE A 238 -19.18 7.47 0.22
CA ILE A 238 -18.26 7.84 -0.85
C ILE A 238 -18.98 7.68 -2.18
N ASP A 239 -19.14 8.79 -2.88
CA ASP A 239 -19.78 8.88 -4.19
C ASP A 239 -18.72 9.06 -5.31
N GLY A 240 -19.17 8.96 -6.57
CA GLY A 240 -18.32 9.26 -7.73
C GLY A 240 -17.36 8.13 -8.13
N VAL A 241 -17.55 6.93 -7.59
CA VAL A 241 -16.80 5.72 -7.96
C VAL A 241 -17.66 4.83 -8.86
N GLU A 242 -17.16 4.54 -10.05
CA GLU A 242 -17.76 3.62 -11.02
C GLU A 242 -17.03 2.27 -10.93
N LEU A 243 -17.78 1.20 -10.61
CA LEU A 243 -17.24 -0.16 -10.50
C LEU A 243 -17.43 -0.90 -11.82
N ARG A 244 -16.39 -1.55 -12.32
CA ARG A 244 -16.41 -2.30 -13.59
C ARG A 244 -15.75 -3.66 -13.47
N LEU A 245 -16.43 -4.70 -13.93
CA LEU A 245 -15.94 -6.07 -13.97
C LEU A 245 -15.06 -6.29 -15.21
N GLY A 246 -13.92 -6.92 -15.04
CA GLY A 246 -13.06 -7.40 -16.13
C GLY A 246 -11.58 -7.47 -15.74
N SER A 247 -10.77 -8.00 -16.65
CA SER A 247 -9.36 -8.27 -16.42
C SER A 247 -8.51 -7.05 -16.80
N LEU A 248 -7.59 -6.67 -15.93
CA LEU A 248 -6.62 -5.60 -16.15
C LEU A 248 -7.29 -4.34 -16.77
N PHE A 249 -6.80 -3.87 -17.91
CA PHE A 249 -7.29 -2.67 -18.59
C PHE A 249 -8.47 -2.91 -19.55
N GLU A 250 -8.95 -4.16 -19.73
CA GLU A 250 -10.08 -4.47 -20.62
C GLU A 250 -11.33 -3.61 -20.34
N PRO A 251 -11.76 -3.42 -19.06
CA PRO A 251 -12.96 -2.63 -18.75
C PRO A 251 -12.83 -1.15 -19.08
N VAL A 252 -11.62 -0.66 -19.30
CA VAL A 252 -11.28 0.74 -19.57
C VAL A 252 -10.58 0.92 -20.93
N ALA A 253 -10.76 -0.02 -21.85
CA ALA A 253 -10.13 0.01 -23.17
C ALA A 253 -10.39 1.35 -23.89
N GLY A 254 -9.32 2.03 -24.31
CA GLY A 254 -9.39 3.33 -24.98
C GLY A 254 -9.63 4.54 -24.07
N GLU A 255 -9.74 4.36 -22.77
CA GLU A 255 -9.86 5.45 -21.79
C GLU A 255 -8.50 5.85 -21.23
N ARG A 256 -8.41 7.09 -20.77
CA ARG A 256 -7.20 7.66 -20.17
C ARG A 256 -7.51 8.32 -18.84
N PHE A 257 -6.50 8.32 -17.95
CA PHE A 257 -6.62 8.74 -16.58
C PHE A 257 -5.47 9.67 -16.17
N ASP A 258 -5.76 10.64 -15.30
CA ASP A 258 -4.73 11.49 -14.68
C ASP A 258 -3.91 10.71 -13.66
N ARG A 259 -4.54 9.69 -13.01
CA ARG A 259 -3.88 8.77 -12.08
C ARG A 259 -4.33 7.34 -12.36
N ILE A 260 -3.39 6.42 -12.20
CA ILE A 260 -3.65 4.99 -12.09
C ILE A 260 -3.02 4.54 -10.77
N VAL A 261 -3.76 3.83 -9.95
CA VAL A 261 -3.24 3.18 -8.75
C VAL A 261 -3.53 1.69 -8.85
N SER A 262 -2.60 0.85 -8.39
CA SER A 262 -2.80 -0.59 -8.43
C SER A 262 -2.02 -1.30 -7.33
N ASN A 263 -2.71 -2.18 -6.64
CA ASN A 263 -2.10 -3.24 -5.85
C ASN A 263 -2.41 -4.58 -6.56
N PRO A 264 -1.74 -4.85 -7.67
CA PRO A 264 -2.07 -6.04 -8.46
C PRO A 264 -1.77 -7.30 -7.65
N PRO A 265 -2.39 -8.44 -7.97
CA PRO A 265 -2.03 -9.71 -7.37
C PRO A 265 -0.63 -10.13 -7.85
N PHE A 266 0.40 -9.64 -7.17
CA PHE A 266 1.80 -9.71 -7.60
C PHE A 266 2.57 -10.93 -7.07
N VAL A 267 1.95 -11.81 -6.27
CA VAL A 267 2.64 -12.97 -5.72
C VAL A 267 2.94 -13.98 -6.82
N ILE A 268 4.21 -14.37 -6.89
CA ILE A 268 4.71 -15.30 -7.90
C ILE A 268 4.49 -16.72 -7.39
N THR A 269 3.37 -17.33 -7.77
CA THR A 269 2.98 -18.68 -7.37
C THR A 269 3.18 -19.68 -8.51
N PRO A 270 3.75 -20.88 -8.25
CA PRO A 270 3.90 -21.93 -9.26
C PRO A 270 2.58 -22.34 -9.90
N ARG A 271 2.54 -22.47 -11.23
CA ARG A 271 1.36 -22.88 -12.01
C ARG A 271 1.40 -24.37 -12.31
N ILE A 272 1.35 -25.17 -11.26
CA ILE A 272 1.41 -26.64 -11.34
C ILE A 272 0.26 -27.27 -10.53
N GLU A 273 -0.16 -28.49 -10.93
CA GLU A 273 -1.22 -29.22 -10.25
C GLU A 273 -0.90 -29.43 -8.76
N GLY A 274 -1.86 -29.12 -7.90
CA GLY A 274 -1.77 -29.30 -6.45
C GLY A 274 -1.14 -28.15 -5.68
N VAL A 275 -0.80 -27.03 -6.33
CA VAL A 275 -0.51 -25.74 -5.66
C VAL A 275 -1.78 -24.90 -5.68
N PRO A 276 -2.29 -24.42 -4.52
CA PRO A 276 -3.45 -23.54 -4.48
C PRO A 276 -3.22 -22.22 -5.21
N GLU A 277 -4.23 -21.72 -5.91
CA GLU A 277 -4.24 -20.42 -6.57
C GLU A 277 -5.27 -19.53 -5.85
N TYR A 278 -4.89 -18.27 -5.57
CA TYR A 278 -5.75 -17.32 -4.87
C TYR A 278 -5.93 -16.07 -5.73
N ASP A 279 -7.17 -15.74 -6.10
CA ASP A 279 -7.50 -14.61 -6.97
C ASP A 279 -6.93 -13.27 -6.43
N TYR A 280 -6.89 -13.10 -5.11
CA TYR A 280 -6.47 -11.86 -4.46
C TYR A 280 -4.95 -11.61 -4.45
N ARG A 281 -4.11 -12.63 -4.76
CA ARG A 281 -2.65 -12.49 -4.69
C ARG A 281 -1.91 -13.04 -5.92
N ASP A 282 -2.49 -14.03 -6.61
CA ASP A 282 -1.80 -14.85 -7.61
C ASP A 282 -2.27 -14.51 -9.04
N GLY A 283 -1.89 -13.44 -9.59
CA GLY A 283 -2.30 -12.84 -10.88
C GLY A 283 -2.64 -13.69 -12.11
N GLY A 284 -2.72 -15.01 -12.00
CA GLY A 284 -3.10 -15.89 -13.09
C GLY A 284 -2.02 -16.09 -14.17
N MET A 285 -0.90 -15.38 -14.08
CA MET A 285 0.22 -15.42 -15.04
C MET A 285 1.47 -16.08 -14.43
N VAL A 286 2.41 -16.50 -15.27
CA VAL A 286 3.66 -17.12 -14.82
C VAL A 286 4.66 -16.06 -14.40
N GLY A 287 5.26 -16.23 -13.23
CA GLY A 287 6.30 -15.34 -12.73
C GLY A 287 5.79 -13.92 -12.53
N ASP A 288 6.59 -12.96 -12.94
CA ASP A 288 6.33 -11.53 -12.84
C ASP A 288 5.59 -10.93 -14.07
N ALA A 289 5.04 -11.78 -14.94
CA ALA A 289 4.42 -11.35 -16.21
C ALA A 289 3.20 -10.44 -16.02
N LEU A 290 2.45 -10.58 -14.91
CA LEU A 290 1.31 -9.71 -14.63
C LEU A 290 1.78 -8.28 -14.32
N VAL A 291 2.81 -8.12 -13.49
CA VAL A 291 3.38 -6.81 -13.15
C VAL A 291 3.98 -6.17 -14.40
N GLU A 292 4.68 -6.94 -15.25
CA GLU A 292 5.17 -6.49 -16.55
C GLU A 292 4.02 -5.98 -17.44
N ALA A 293 2.92 -6.73 -17.55
CA ALA A 293 1.76 -6.32 -18.36
C ALA A 293 1.17 -5.00 -17.87
N VAL A 294 0.94 -4.84 -16.56
CA VAL A 294 0.41 -3.60 -15.98
C VAL A 294 1.33 -2.41 -16.26
N ILE A 295 2.64 -2.56 -16.10
CA ILE A 295 3.62 -1.51 -16.36
C ILE A 295 3.63 -1.09 -17.83
N ARG A 296 3.63 -2.07 -18.76
CA ARG A 296 3.68 -1.78 -20.20
C ARG A 296 2.40 -1.15 -20.71
N GLU A 297 1.23 -1.65 -20.28
CA GLU A 297 -0.07 -1.16 -20.74
C GLU A 297 -0.44 0.21 -20.14
N ALA A 298 0.10 0.58 -18.97
CA ALA A 298 -0.17 1.87 -18.34
C ALA A 298 0.06 3.07 -19.28
N HIS A 299 1.02 2.98 -20.22
CA HIS A 299 1.29 4.04 -21.20
C HIS A 299 0.05 4.43 -22.00
N ASP A 300 -0.76 3.47 -22.42
CA ASP A 300 -1.92 3.71 -23.29
C ASP A 300 -3.11 4.28 -22.51
N HIS A 301 -3.10 4.12 -21.18
CA HIS A 301 -4.16 4.54 -20.27
C HIS A 301 -3.82 5.78 -19.44
N LEU A 302 -2.64 6.37 -19.59
CA LEU A 302 -2.30 7.64 -18.94
C LEU A 302 -2.57 8.83 -19.86
N GLU A 303 -3.14 9.91 -19.30
CA GLU A 303 -3.16 11.22 -19.95
C GLU A 303 -1.74 11.80 -20.03
N PRO A 304 -1.44 12.75 -20.93
CA PRO A 304 -0.20 13.51 -20.87
C PRO A 304 -0.02 14.17 -19.49
N GLY A 305 1.11 13.96 -18.83
CA GLY A 305 1.34 14.34 -17.43
C GLY A 305 0.73 13.40 -16.39
N GLY A 306 -0.01 12.38 -16.82
CA GLY A 306 -0.62 11.39 -15.93
C GLY A 306 0.41 10.47 -15.27
N ILE A 307 0.09 9.97 -14.08
CA ILE A 307 0.98 9.16 -13.25
C ILE A 307 0.31 7.85 -12.86
N ALA A 308 1.05 6.74 -12.97
CA ALA A 308 0.66 5.45 -12.39
C ALA A 308 1.55 5.11 -11.19
N GLN A 309 0.94 4.60 -10.14
CA GLN A 309 1.62 4.13 -8.92
C GLN A 309 1.14 2.73 -8.58
N LEU A 310 2.07 1.80 -8.44
CA LEU A 310 1.75 0.41 -8.14
C LEU A 310 2.80 -0.24 -7.24
N LEU A 311 2.38 -1.27 -6.55
CA LEU A 311 3.25 -2.23 -5.89
C LEU A 311 3.56 -3.36 -6.86
N GLY A 312 4.70 -4.03 -6.70
CA GLY A 312 5.02 -5.17 -7.54
C GLY A 312 6.18 -6.01 -7.03
N ASN A 313 6.21 -7.25 -7.52
CA ASN A 313 7.34 -8.14 -7.41
C ASN A 313 7.98 -8.34 -8.77
N TRP A 314 9.28 -8.60 -8.77
CA TRP A 314 10.05 -8.94 -9.97
C TRP A 314 11.14 -9.96 -9.69
N GLU A 315 11.42 -10.79 -10.66
CA GLU A 315 12.34 -11.89 -10.54
C GLU A 315 13.76 -11.49 -10.92
N TYR A 316 14.72 -11.94 -10.13
CA TYR A 316 16.13 -11.99 -10.45
C TYR A 316 16.45 -13.36 -11.05
N ARG A 317 16.81 -13.40 -12.32
CA ARG A 317 17.03 -14.64 -13.08
C ARG A 317 18.49 -14.78 -13.46
N GLU A 318 19.04 -16.01 -13.39
CA GLU A 318 20.32 -16.32 -14.00
C GLU A 318 20.23 -16.04 -15.50
N GLY A 319 21.05 -15.14 -16.00
CA GLY A 319 21.05 -14.74 -17.41
C GLY A 319 22.22 -15.32 -18.19
N ALA A 320 22.03 -15.58 -19.50
CA ALA A 320 23.11 -15.82 -20.44
C ALA A 320 23.87 -14.51 -20.67
N GLY A 321 24.78 -14.13 -19.74
CA GLY A 321 25.59 -12.93 -19.88
C GLY A 321 25.89 -12.16 -18.60
N GLY A 322 25.59 -12.71 -17.44
CA GLY A 322 25.70 -12.05 -16.12
C GLY A 322 24.34 -11.89 -15.47
N ASP A 323 24.28 -11.70 -14.17
CA ASP A 323 23.05 -11.53 -13.41
C ASP A 323 22.10 -10.54 -14.13
N ALA A 324 21.00 -11.04 -14.71
CA ALA A 324 19.96 -10.16 -15.21
C ALA A 324 19.33 -9.50 -13.98
N ASP A 325 19.73 -8.28 -13.70
CA ASP A 325 19.25 -7.50 -12.57
C ASP A 325 17.72 -7.31 -12.67
N GLY A 326 17.00 -7.83 -11.67
CA GLY A 326 15.55 -7.75 -11.64
C GLY A 326 15.04 -6.31 -11.73
N LEU A 327 15.72 -5.37 -11.08
CA LEU A 327 15.37 -3.96 -11.10
C LEU A 327 15.61 -3.33 -12.49
N GLU A 328 16.68 -3.71 -13.20
CA GLU A 328 16.93 -3.27 -14.58
C GLU A 328 15.82 -3.78 -15.53
N ARG A 329 15.34 -5.02 -15.36
CA ARG A 329 14.21 -5.55 -16.12
C ARG A 329 12.95 -4.70 -15.94
N VAL A 330 12.65 -4.25 -14.71
CA VAL A 330 11.51 -3.34 -14.47
C VAL A 330 11.72 -2.00 -15.19
N GLY A 331 12.94 -1.46 -15.21
CA GLY A 331 13.31 -0.29 -16.01
C GLY A 331 13.03 -0.48 -17.50
N ASP A 332 13.34 -1.66 -18.05
CA ASP A 332 13.04 -2.01 -19.45
C ASP A 332 11.53 -2.10 -19.72
N TRP A 333 10.73 -2.62 -18.79
CA TRP A 333 9.28 -2.62 -18.92
C TRP A 333 8.71 -1.20 -18.94
N ALA A 334 9.29 -0.32 -18.13
CA ALA A 334 8.88 1.07 -17.97
C ALA A 334 9.47 2.03 -19.03
N ALA A 335 10.31 1.55 -19.95
CA ALA A 335 11.11 2.40 -20.86
C ALA A 335 10.29 3.37 -21.74
N ALA A 336 9.01 3.08 -22.01
CA ALA A 336 8.10 3.96 -22.75
C ALA A 336 7.68 5.21 -21.95
N LEU A 337 7.80 5.16 -20.62
CA LEU A 337 7.36 6.20 -19.68
C LEU A 337 8.57 6.75 -18.91
N GLU A 338 8.45 7.94 -18.37
CA GLU A 338 9.29 8.36 -17.26
C GLU A 338 8.98 7.47 -16.07
N HIS A 339 10.01 7.09 -15.30
CA HIS A 339 9.82 6.13 -14.22
C HIS A 339 10.74 6.38 -13.04
N TRP A 340 10.21 6.05 -11.87
CA TRP A 340 10.96 5.95 -10.62
C TRP A 340 10.57 4.63 -9.95
N VAL A 341 11.48 3.67 -10.00
CA VAL A 341 11.29 2.34 -9.39
C VAL A 341 12.15 2.26 -8.14
N ILE A 342 11.53 1.91 -7.04
CA ILE A 342 12.17 1.86 -5.72
C ILE A 342 12.02 0.46 -5.17
N GLU A 343 13.11 -0.31 -5.20
CA GLU A 343 13.19 -1.62 -4.58
C GLU A 343 13.31 -1.48 -3.07
N ARG A 344 12.36 -2.07 -2.35
CA ARG A 344 12.27 -2.00 -0.89
C ARG A 344 12.82 -3.23 -0.20
N GLU A 345 12.73 -4.38 -0.85
CA GLU A 345 13.14 -5.66 -0.31
C GLU A 345 13.55 -6.61 -1.43
N VAL A 346 14.48 -7.49 -1.13
CA VAL A 346 14.84 -8.63 -2.00
C VAL A 346 14.92 -9.86 -1.12
N GLN A 347 14.13 -10.88 -1.44
CA GLN A 347 14.14 -12.16 -0.75
C GLN A 347 14.76 -13.24 -1.63
N HIS A 348 15.51 -14.17 -1.02
CA HIS A 348 15.89 -15.40 -1.68
C HIS A 348 14.64 -16.26 -1.90
N VAL A 349 14.59 -17.05 -2.99
CA VAL A 349 13.42 -17.88 -3.34
C VAL A 349 12.96 -18.80 -2.21
N THR A 350 13.88 -19.24 -1.35
CA THR A 350 13.54 -20.04 -0.16
C THR A 350 12.70 -19.26 0.84
N GLU A 351 13.11 -18.06 1.20
CA GLU A 351 12.36 -17.19 2.12
C GLU A 351 11.04 -16.74 1.53
N TYR A 352 11.05 -16.43 0.23
CA TYR A 352 9.85 -16.03 -0.50
C TYR A 352 8.79 -17.15 -0.49
N ALA A 353 9.18 -18.38 -0.85
CA ALA A 353 8.29 -19.53 -0.83
C ALA A 353 7.75 -19.80 0.58
N GLU A 354 8.61 -19.79 1.62
CA GLU A 354 8.17 -19.96 3.01
C GLU A 354 7.12 -18.92 3.42
N THR A 355 7.36 -17.66 3.07
CA THR A 355 6.46 -16.54 3.42
C THR A 355 5.07 -16.77 2.83
N TRP A 356 4.98 -17.06 1.54
CA TRP A 356 3.70 -17.15 0.84
C TRP A 356 2.96 -18.48 1.06
N ILE A 357 3.68 -19.58 1.35
CA ILE A 357 3.05 -20.84 1.78
C ILE A 357 2.41 -20.67 3.17
N ARG A 358 3.06 -19.95 4.09
CA ARG A 358 2.50 -19.61 5.40
C ARG A 358 1.32 -18.65 5.30
N ASP A 359 1.41 -17.64 4.42
CA ASP A 359 0.32 -16.71 4.14
C ASP A 359 -0.93 -17.44 3.61
N GLY A 360 -0.75 -18.51 2.83
CA GLY A 360 -1.83 -19.41 2.42
C GLY A 360 -2.34 -20.35 3.51
N GLY A 361 -1.94 -20.18 4.78
CA GLY A 361 -2.44 -20.93 5.94
C GLY A 361 -1.76 -22.29 6.17
N THR A 362 -0.78 -22.71 5.36
CA THR A 362 -0.09 -23.99 5.53
C THR A 362 1.03 -23.87 6.57
N LYS A 363 0.98 -24.74 7.59
CA LYS A 363 1.91 -24.69 8.72
C LYS A 363 3.22 -25.42 8.45
N PRO A 364 4.39 -24.83 8.77
CA PRO A 364 5.68 -25.51 8.69
C PRO A 364 5.72 -26.81 9.48
N GLY A 365 6.51 -27.78 9.00
CA GLY A 365 6.66 -29.08 9.63
C GLY A 365 5.54 -30.08 9.32
N THR A 366 4.66 -29.77 8.37
CA THR A 366 3.66 -30.69 7.83
C THR A 366 4.12 -31.23 6.47
N ALA A 367 3.70 -32.45 6.12
CA ALA A 367 4.00 -33.04 4.83
C ALA A 367 3.42 -32.21 3.66
N GLU A 368 2.34 -31.47 3.89
CA GLU A 368 1.77 -30.55 2.90
C GLU A 368 2.67 -29.34 2.68
N PHE A 369 3.20 -28.75 3.76
CA PHE A 369 4.16 -27.64 3.64
C PHE A 369 5.40 -28.05 2.84
N ASP A 370 5.99 -29.21 3.18
CA ASP A 370 7.19 -29.72 2.49
C ASP A 370 6.91 -29.93 1.00
N ARG A 371 5.76 -30.52 0.65
CA ARG A 371 5.34 -30.74 -0.74
C ARG A 371 5.15 -29.42 -1.51
N LEU A 372 4.51 -28.42 -0.90
CA LEU A 372 4.33 -27.10 -1.53
C LEU A 372 5.68 -26.43 -1.71
N TYR A 373 6.53 -26.52 -0.70
CA TYR A 373 7.85 -25.88 -0.69
C TYR A 373 8.75 -26.45 -1.80
N ASP A 374 8.81 -27.79 -1.93
CA ASP A 374 9.51 -28.43 -3.04
C ASP A 374 8.97 -27.95 -4.41
N ALA A 375 7.65 -27.89 -4.57
CA ALA A 375 7.01 -27.44 -5.80
C ALA A 375 7.37 -25.98 -6.15
N TRP A 376 7.44 -25.08 -5.16
CA TRP A 376 7.84 -23.70 -5.36
C TRP A 376 9.31 -23.58 -5.77
N LEU A 377 10.21 -24.32 -5.10
CA LEU A 377 11.64 -24.31 -5.41
C LEU A 377 11.95 -24.93 -6.77
N ASP A 378 11.24 -26.00 -7.14
CA ASP A 378 11.37 -26.63 -8.47
C ASP A 378 10.94 -25.67 -9.59
N ASP A 379 9.84 -24.91 -9.40
CA ASP A 379 9.36 -23.91 -10.38
C ASP A 379 10.38 -22.77 -10.54
N PHE A 380 10.88 -22.21 -9.44
CA PHE A 380 11.91 -21.18 -9.49
C PHE A 380 13.19 -21.67 -10.16
N ALA A 381 13.66 -22.89 -9.81
CA ALA A 381 14.85 -23.49 -10.42
C ALA A 381 14.66 -23.72 -11.92
N ALA A 382 13.48 -24.20 -12.35
CA ALA A 382 13.18 -24.41 -13.77
C ALA A 382 13.20 -23.11 -14.59
N ARG A 383 12.92 -21.96 -13.96
CA ARG A 383 12.94 -20.63 -14.59
C ARG A 383 14.23 -19.86 -14.35
N GLY A 384 15.21 -20.46 -13.63
CA GLY A 384 16.48 -19.81 -13.27
C GLY A 384 16.30 -18.61 -12.33
N VAL A 385 15.27 -18.61 -11.46
CA VAL A 385 15.01 -17.53 -10.50
C VAL A 385 15.72 -17.82 -9.18
N GLU A 386 16.50 -16.89 -8.70
CA GLU A 386 17.24 -17.01 -7.43
C GLU A 386 16.65 -16.14 -6.32
N ARG A 387 16.15 -14.97 -6.70
CA ARG A 387 15.64 -13.95 -5.77
C ARG A 387 14.41 -13.28 -6.36
N VAL A 388 13.59 -12.71 -5.49
CA VAL A 388 12.42 -11.90 -5.85
C VAL A 388 12.56 -10.55 -5.17
N GLY A 389 12.51 -9.47 -5.96
CA GLY A 389 12.44 -8.10 -5.49
C GLY A 389 10.99 -7.68 -5.25
N PHE A 390 10.77 -6.82 -4.28
CA PHE A 390 9.52 -6.14 -4.01
C PHE A 390 9.73 -4.63 -3.90
N GLY A 391 8.81 -3.86 -4.45
CA GLY A 391 8.93 -2.41 -4.32
C GLY A 391 7.78 -1.61 -4.91
N TYR A 392 8.10 -0.33 -5.12
CA TYR A 392 7.18 0.70 -5.58
C TYR A 392 7.56 1.10 -7.01
N VAL A 393 6.56 1.19 -7.87
CA VAL A 393 6.74 1.66 -9.24
C VAL A 393 5.90 2.90 -9.45
N LEU A 394 6.57 4.00 -9.80
CA LEU A 394 5.95 5.23 -10.24
C LEU A 394 6.28 5.43 -11.71
N LEU A 395 5.25 5.55 -12.55
CA LEU A 395 5.36 5.79 -13.98
C LEU A 395 4.72 7.13 -14.29
N ARG A 396 5.31 7.92 -15.20
CA ARG A 396 4.73 9.18 -15.63
C ARG A 396 4.76 9.28 -17.16
N ARG A 397 3.64 9.65 -17.75
CA ARG A 397 3.60 10.00 -19.16
C ARG A 397 4.00 11.47 -19.31
N ALA A 398 5.13 11.73 -19.99
CA ALA A 398 5.58 13.08 -20.23
C ALA A 398 4.49 13.93 -20.93
N ASP A 399 4.32 15.18 -20.52
CA ASP A 399 3.47 16.11 -21.25
C ASP A 399 4.20 16.67 -22.49
N ALA A 400 3.44 17.21 -23.44
CA ALA A 400 4.00 17.77 -24.67
C ALA A 400 4.91 18.99 -24.40
N ALA A 401 4.68 19.73 -23.32
CA ALA A 401 5.48 20.90 -22.95
C ALA A 401 6.80 20.48 -22.29
N ALA A 402 6.79 19.41 -21.47
CA ALA A 402 8.00 18.81 -20.92
C ALA A 402 8.86 18.19 -22.04
N SER A 403 8.24 17.48 -22.98
CA SER A 403 8.94 16.91 -24.14
C SER A 403 9.61 17.99 -25.03
N ALA A 404 8.97 19.13 -25.21
CA ALA A 404 9.54 20.24 -25.99
C ALA A 404 10.72 20.93 -25.28
N ARG A 405 10.71 20.98 -23.94
CA ARG A 405 11.84 21.50 -23.14
C ARG A 405 13.03 20.53 -23.15
N SER A 406 12.77 19.23 -23.05
CA SER A 406 13.81 18.19 -23.06
C SER A 406 14.57 18.09 -24.41
N THR A 407 13.96 18.47 -25.54
CA THR A 407 14.66 18.53 -26.83
C THR A 407 15.62 19.70 -26.96
N ALA A 408 15.50 20.73 -26.12
CA ALA A 408 16.37 21.92 -26.10
C ALA A 408 17.60 21.76 -25.20
N VAL A 409 17.57 20.82 -24.25
CA VAL A 409 18.69 20.44 -23.38
C VAL A 409 19.27 19.13 -23.90
N ALA A 410 20.60 18.99 -23.93
CA ALA A 410 21.32 17.85 -24.51
C ALA A 410 20.65 16.49 -24.16
N ALA A 411 20.53 15.61 -25.17
CA ALA A 411 19.83 14.33 -25.07
C ALA A 411 20.27 13.53 -23.82
N GLY A 412 19.37 13.39 -22.86
CA GLY A 412 19.57 12.63 -21.61
C GLY A 412 19.45 13.41 -20.30
N ALA A 413 19.58 14.72 -20.29
CA ALA A 413 19.38 15.54 -19.10
C ALA A 413 17.91 16.00 -19.03
N GLY A 414 17.12 15.48 -18.10
CA GLY A 414 15.76 15.98 -17.82
C GLY A 414 14.63 14.97 -17.91
N ARG A 415 14.89 13.71 -18.30
CA ARG A 415 13.89 12.66 -18.25
C ARG A 415 14.04 11.88 -16.93
N LEU A 416 12.94 11.75 -16.17
CA LEU A 416 12.94 10.92 -14.99
C LEU A 416 13.11 9.45 -15.38
N ALA A 417 14.23 8.83 -15.01
CA ALA A 417 14.53 7.42 -15.20
C ALA A 417 15.39 6.93 -14.03
N ARG A 418 14.73 6.67 -12.89
CA ARG A 418 15.41 6.30 -11.63
C ARG A 418 15.08 4.87 -11.25
N LEU A 419 16.14 4.10 -10.99
CA LEU A 419 16.08 2.76 -10.44
C LEU A 419 16.89 2.75 -9.15
N GLU A 420 16.25 2.52 -8.01
CA GLU A 420 16.88 2.67 -6.71
C GLU A 420 16.62 1.49 -5.79
N ARG A 421 17.61 1.16 -4.97
CA ARG A 421 17.52 0.18 -3.89
C ARG A 421 17.57 0.89 -2.56
N LEU A 422 16.42 0.98 -1.90
CA LEU A 422 16.25 1.66 -0.63
C LEU A 422 15.66 0.69 0.41
N HIS A 423 16.50 -0.26 0.85
CA HIS A 423 16.10 -1.34 1.78
C HIS A 423 16.03 -0.89 3.25
N GLY A 424 16.45 0.34 3.55
CA GLY A 424 16.40 0.92 4.90
C GLY A 424 14.98 1.27 5.36
N PRO A 425 14.79 1.60 6.64
CA PRO A 425 13.51 2.08 7.13
C PRO A 425 13.11 3.40 6.47
N LEU A 426 11.81 3.63 6.35
CA LEU A 426 11.28 4.93 5.92
C LEU A 426 11.50 5.98 7.02
N GLY A 427 11.63 7.24 6.62
CA GLY A 427 11.55 8.37 7.52
C GLY A 427 10.13 8.63 8.03
N ALA A 428 9.95 9.67 8.84
CA ALA A 428 8.64 10.08 9.31
C ALA A 428 7.83 10.71 8.15
N ASN A 429 6.68 10.13 7.82
CA ASN A 429 5.82 10.55 6.72
C ASN A 429 4.38 10.74 7.21
N GLU A 430 4.14 11.76 8.04
CA GLU A 430 2.82 12.00 8.65
C GLU A 430 1.71 12.23 7.62
N ALA A 431 2.04 12.88 6.50
CA ALA A 431 1.13 13.12 5.38
C ALA A 431 1.12 12.00 4.33
N GLY A 432 1.77 10.86 4.61
CA GLY A 432 2.04 9.79 3.66
C GLY A 432 3.29 10.02 2.80
N LEU A 433 3.92 8.95 2.35
CA LEU A 433 5.11 9.00 1.48
C LEU A 433 4.79 9.65 0.12
N GLY A 434 3.53 9.57 -0.34
CA GLY A 434 3.05 10.22 -1.56
C GLY A 434 3.24 11.73 -1.57
N ALA A 435 3.14 12.40 -0.42
CA ALA A 435 3.41 13.84 -0.30
C ALA A 435 4.88 14.15 -0.60
N HIS A 436 5.81 13.36 -0.04
CA HIS A 436 7.25 13.47 -0.33
C HIS A 436 7.55 13.20 -1.82
N LEU A 437 6.95 12.14 -2.40
CA LEU A 437 7.10 11.85 -3.83
C LEU A 437 6.61 13.00 -4.71
N ALA A 438 5.49 13.63 -4.35
CA ALA A 438 4.96 14.78 -5.10
C ALA A 438 5.92 15.99 -5.05
N GLU A 439 6.52 16.27 -3.90
CA GLU A 439 7.54 17.30 -3.73
C GLU A 439 8.79 17.00 -4.58
N CYS A 440 9.33 15.78 -4.50
CA CYS A 440 10.49 15.36 -5.29
C CYS A 440 10.23 15.50 -6.80
N LEU A 441 9.04 15.10 -7.28
CA LEU A 441 8.67 15.25 -8.68
C LEU A 441 8.58 16.72 -9.10
N ALA A 442 8.01 17.59 -8.25
CA ALA A 442 7.92 19.02 -8.53
C ALA A 442 9.31 19.67 -8.62
N GLU A 443 10.21 19.34 -7.70
CA GLU A 443 11.59 19.85 -7.71
C GLU A 443 12.40 19.28 -8.88
N HIS A 444 12.21 18.00 -9.22
CA HIS A 444 12.76 17.41 -10.44
C HIS A 444 12.32 18.19 -11.68
N ASP A 445 11.04 18.50 -11.83
CA ASP A 445 10.50 19.22 -12.99
C ASP A 445 11.04 20.65 -13.08
N ARG A 446 11.30 21.31 -11.95
CA ARG A 446 11.93 22.63 -11.90
C ARG A 446 13.37 22.57 -12.42
N GLN A 447 14.15 21.56 -11.99
CA GLN A 447 15.57 21.47 -12.39
C GLN A 447 15.78 20.85 -13.78
N ALA A 448 14.86 20.00 -14.26
CA ALA A 448 15.01 19.27 -15.53
C ALA A 448 15.22 20.19 -16.76
N GLY A 449 14.71 21.42 -16.69
CA GLY A 449 14.89 22.45 -17.73
C GLY A 449 16.14 23.32 -17.58
N LEU A 450 16.96 23.12 -16.54
CA LEU A 450 18.13 23.95 -16.24
C LEU A 450 19.42 23.30 -16.74
N ASP A 451 20.18 24.02 -17.54
CA ASP A 451 21.58 23.67 -17.80
C ASP A 451 22.44 23.98 -16.54
N ASP A 452 23.71 23.61 -16.56
CA ASP A 452 24.59 23.81 -15.41
C ASP A 452 24.83 25.29 -15.07
N THR A 453 24.74 26.17 -16.06
CA THR A 453 24.86 27.63 -15.85
C THR A 453 23.64 28.16 -15.10
N ALA A 454 22.44 27.74 -15.52
CA ALA A 454 21.19 28.13 -14.87
C ALA A 454 21.07 27.49 -13.47
N LEU A 455 21.51 26.23 -13.29
CA LEU A 455 21.57 25.59 -11.98
C LEU A 455 22.55 26.30 -11.05
N ALA A 456 23.72 26.68 -11.52
CA ALA A 456 24.69 27.44 -10.73
C ALA A 456 24.16 28.83 -10.33
N ALA A 457 23.27 29.42 -11.13
CA ALA A 457 22.61 30.69 -10.77
C ALA A 457 21.42 30.51 -9.82
N ALA A 458 20.92 29.30 -9.62
CA ALA A 458 19.81 28.99 -8.73
C ALA A 458 20.23 29.08 -7.25
N ARG A 459 19.24 29.28 -6.38
CA ARG A 459 19.39 29.31 -4.92
C ARG A 459 18.58 28.17 -4.32
N PHE A 460 19.14 27.56 -3.29
CA PHE A 460 18.50 26.44 -2.62
C PHE A 460 18.48 26.64 -1.11
N THR A 461 17.50 26.04 -0.48
CA THR A 461 17.43 25.85 0.96
C THR A 461 17.51 24.36 1.28
N THR A 462 18.19 24.03 2.38
CA THR A 462 18.17 22.68 2.93
C THR A 462 16.77 22.38 3.47
N ALA A 463 16.21 21.20 3.16
CA ALA A 463 14.89 20.80 3.66
C ALA A 463 14.89 20.71 5.19
N GLY A 464 13.76 21.07 5.82
CA GLY A 464 13.68 21.24 7.29
C GLY A 464 13.81 19.95 8.10
N ASP A 465 13.72 18.78 7.45
CA ASP A 465 13.89 17.45 8.03
C ASP A 465 15.30 16.86 7.80
N VAL A 466 16.20 17.62 7.17
CA VAL A 466 17.56 17.20 6.87
C VAL A 466 18.51 17.60 7.98
N THR A 467 19.33 16.68 8.46
CA THR A 467 20.35 16.87 9.47
C THR A 467 21.71 16.39 8.99
N GLU A 468 22.78 16.99 9.53
CA GLU A 468 24.14 16.55 9.29
C GLU A 468 24.69 15.82 10.51
N GLU A 469 25.29 14.63 10.30
CA GLU A 469 25.98 13.83 11.31
C GLU A 469 27.48 13.83 11.03
N ARG A 470 28.32 14.08 12.05
CA ARG A 470 29.77 14.01 11.96
C ARG A 470 30.31 13.00 12.97
N HIS A 471 31.12 12.09 12.50
CA HIS A 471 31.72 11.04 13.30
C HIS A 471 33.22 11.29 13.47
N TYR A 472 33.70 11.17 14.70
CA TYR A 472 35.11 11.39 15.05
C TYR A 472 35.66 10.16 15.74
N TRP A 473 36.94 9.84 15.49
CA TRP A 473 37.64 9.00 16.42
C TRP A 473 37.96 9.79 17.69
N PRO A 474 37.93 9.15 18.87
CA PRO A 474 38.25 9.82 20.11
C PRO A 474 39.65 10.50 20.06
N GLY A 475 39.66 11.83 20.18
CA GLY A 475 40.87 12.65 20.18
C GLY A 475 41.25 13.28 18.84
N ASP A 476 40.51 13.00 17.77
CA ASP A 476 40.69 13.64 16.47
C ASP A 476 39.89 14.95 16.38
N ASP A 477 40.48 15.96 15.75
CA ASP A 477 39.81 17.25 15.49
C ASP A 477 38.95 17.21 14.22
N ASP A 478 39.30 16.39 13.24
CA ASP A 478 38.59 16.27 11.97
C ASP A 478 37.66 15.05 11.96
N PRO A 479 36.46 15.18 11.37
CA PRO A 479 35.55 14.04 11.24
C PRO A 479 36.08 13.01 10.27
N THR A 480 35.96 11.74 10.64
CA THR A 480 36.31 10.59 9.77
C THR A 480 35.19 10.23 8.79
N ALA A 481 33.94 10.61 9.10
CA ALA A 481 32.78 10.47 8.21
C ALA A 481 31.80 11.60 8.49
N MET A 482 31.20 12.10 7.41
CA MET A 482 30.09 13.06 7.44
C MET A 482 28.94 12.50 6.64
N LEU A 483 27.73 12.56 7.20
CA LEU A 483 26.52 12.04 6.59
C LEU A 483 25.45 13.12 6.59
N LEU A 484 24.72 13.25 5.48
CA LEU A 484 23.48 14.01 5.41
C LEU A 484 22.34 13.01 5.60
N ARG A 485 21.46 13.25 6.56
CA ARG A 485 20.35 12.36 6.89
C ARG A 485 19.01 13.03 6.68
N GLN A 486 18.14 12.37 5.94
CA GLN A 486 16.75 12.78 5.74
C GLN A 486 15.87 12.21 6.86
N GLY A 487 15.10 13.08 7.53
CA GLY A 487 14.20 12.67 8.59
C GLY A 487 12.87 12.13 8.09
N GLY A 488 12.40 12.62 6.94
CA GLY A 488 11.20 12.18 6.23
C GLY A 488 11.50 11.29 5.03
N GLY A 489 10.55 11.19 4.12
CA GLY A 489 10.70 10.48 2.85
C GLY A 489 11.18 9.04 3.02
N PHE A 490 12.23 8.70 2.28
CA PHE A 490 12.85 7.37 2.35
C PHE A 490 13.88 7.22 3.47
N GLY A 491 14.08 8.22 4.33
CA GLY A 491 15.07 8.15 5.40
C GLY A 491 16.51 8.04 4.89
N ARG A 492 16.81 8.69 3.76
CA ARG A 492 18.10 8.58 3.08
C ARG A 492 19.25 9.02 3.97
N ALA A 493 20.39 8.37 3.80
CA ALA A 493 21.66 8.78 4.37
C ALA A 493 22.70 8.88 3.24
N ILE A 494 23.27 10.06 3.04
CA ILE A 494 24.22 10.35 1.96
C ILE A 494 25.56 10.72 2.58
N SER A 495 26.64 10.08 2.15
CA SER A 495 27.99 10.43 2.55
C SER A 495 28.39 11.78 1.95
N LEU A 496 28.93 12.66 2.78
CA LEU A 496 29.42 13.96 2.38
C LEU A 496 30.95 13.99 2.37
N ASP A 497 31.51 14.65 1.38
CA ASP A 497 32.85 15.22 1.45
C ASP A 497 32.82 16.64 2.01
N THR A 498 33.98 17.26 2.18
CA THR A 498 34.10 18.61 2.72
C THR A 498 33.42 19.66 1.84
N GLY A 499 33.51 19.53 0.52
CA GLY A 499 32.93 20.46 -0.44
C GLY A 499 31.41 20.43 -0.40
N LEU A 500 30.83 19.25 -0.46
CA LEU A 500 29.38 19.05 -0.43
C LEU A 500 28.79 19.42 0.94
N ALA A 501 29.46 19.07 2.05
CA ALA A 501 29.02 19.46 3.39
C ALA A 501 28.98 21.00 3.54
N ALA A 502 30.01 21.69 3.07
CA ALA A 502 30.06 23.14 3.11
C ALA A 502 29.02 23.79 2.20
N LEU A 503 28.76 23.22 1.00
CA LEU A 503 27.72 23.70 0.09
C LEU A 503 26.33 23.57 0.74
N VAL A 504 25.99 22.38 1.27
CA VAL A 504 24.68 22.15 1.93
C VAL A 504 24.54 23.07 3.15
N GLY A 505 25.58 23.24 3.96
CA GLY A 505 25.58 24.12 5.12
C GLY A 505 25.41 25.63 4.77
N ALA A 506 25.79 26.03 3.54
CA ALA A 506 25.61 27.38 3.03
C ALA A 506 24.33 27.59 2.21
N SER A 507 23.54 26.52 2.02
CA SER A 507 22.29 26.54 1.24
C SER A 507 21.13 27.01 2.13
N ASP A 508 21.08 28.30 2.42
CA ASP A 508 20.06 29.01 3.22
C ASP A 508 19.10 29.88 2.37
N GLY A 509 19.26 29.85 1.04
CA GLY A 509 18.47 30.63 0.07
C GLY A 509 19.08 32.02 -0.25
N GLU A 510 20.12 32.48 0.45
CA GLU A 510 20.70 33.81 0.20
C GLU A 510 21.66 33.80 -1.00
N LEU A 511 22.52 32.80 -1.10
CA LEU A 511 23.54 32.69 -2.14
C LEU A 511 23.12 31.71 -3.24
N SER A 512 23.54 31.98 -4.48
CA SER A 512 23.43 31.01 -5.56
C SER A 512 24.48 29.90 -5.39
N VAL A 513 24.20 28.71 -5.94
CA VAL A 513 25.15 27.57 -5.93
C VAL A 513 26.51 28.01 -6.49
N GLY A 514 26.54 28.72 -7.61
CA GLY A 514 27.78 29.21 -8.20
C GLY A 514 28.56 30.16 -7.28
N ALA A 515 27.87 31.02 -6.54
CA ALA A 515 28.53 31.91 -5.56
C ALA A 515 29.15 31.13 -4.39
N ILE A 516 28.44 30.10 -3.90
CA ILE A 516 28.95 29.19 -2.87
C ILE A 516 30.18 28.43 -3.40
N VAL A 517 30.09 27.82 -4.61
CA VAL A 517 31.19 27.08 -5.25
C VAL A 517 32.43 27.97 -5.44
N ALA A 518 32.27 29.24 -5.92
CA ALA A 518 33.37 30.16 -6.08
C ALA A 518 34.05 30.51 -4.73
N ALA A 519 33.26 30.72 -3.67
CA ALA A 519 33.81 30.98 -2.34
C ALA A 519 34.56 29.73 -1.79
N LEU A 520 33.99 28.54 -1.96
CA LEU A 520 34.64 27.27 -1.56
C LEU A 520 35.94 27.00 -2.33
N ALA A 521 35.96 27.27 -3.64
CA ALA A 521 37.17 27.09 -4.45
C ALA A 521 38.33 27.99 -3.95
N GLN A 522 38.02 29.22 -3.58
CA GLN A 522 39.02 30.12 -2.97
C GLN A 522 39.49 29.64 -1.59
N LEU A 523 38.56 29.15 -0.74
CA LEU A 523 38.88 28.67 0.60
C LEU A 523 39.71 27.39 0.60
N LEU A 524 39.39 26.47 -0.33
CA LEU A 524 40.05 25.17 -0.46
C LEU A 524 41.28 25.22 -1.36
N GLU A 525 41.58 26.37 -1.99
CA GLU A 525 42.70 26.59 -2.94
C GLU A 525 42.65 25.60 -4.12
N VAL A 526 41.42 25.36 -4.68
CA VAL A 526 41.20 24.45 -5.83
C VAL A 526 40.65 25.22 -7.04
N ASP A 527 40.68 24.59 -8.22
CA ASP A 527 40.10 25.16 -9.43
C ASP A 527 38.56 25.21 -9.33
N GLU A 528 37.98 26.39 -9.53
CA GLU A 528 36.52 26.63 -9.44
C GLU A 528 35.73 25.78 -10.45
N THR A 529 36.25 25.65 -11.69
CA THR A 529 35.58 24.86 -12.74
C THR A 529 35.54 23.38 -12.39
N ALA A 530 36.64 22.86 -11.85
CA ALA A 530 36.71 21.48 -11.40
C ALA A 530 35.75 21.20 -10.24
N LEU A 531 35.73 22.08 -9.25
CA LEU A 531 34.81 21.97 -8.10
C LEU A 531 33.34 22.10 -8.53
N ALA A 532 33.01 22.99 -9.47
CA ALA A 532 31.66 23.09 -10.01
C ALA A 532 31.24 21.81 -10.74
N ALA A 533 32.14 21.19 -11.54
CA ALA A 533 31.86 19.95 -12.25
C ALA A 533 31.60 18.76 -11.31
N GLU A 534 32.15 18.80 -10.09
CA GLU A 534 31.93 17.80 -9.04
C GLU A 534 30.63 18.07 -8.26
N LEU A 535 30.37 19.31 -7.84
CA LEU A 535 29.27 19.63 -6.95
C LEU A 535 27.91 19.77 -7.65
N LEU A 536 27.85 20.28 -8.91
CA LEU A 536 26.56 20.48 -9.59
C LEU A 536 25.77 19.16 -9.80
N PRO A 537 26.40 18.03 -10.18
CA PRO A 537 25.68 16.74 -10.23
C PRO A 537 25.15 16.30 -8.85
N ALA A 538 25.91 16.53 -7.79
CA ALA A 538 25.49 16.21 -6.42
C ALA A 538 24.30 17.10 -5.99
N VAL A 539 24.31 18.40 -6.34
CA VAL A 539 23.16 19.29 -6.12
C VAL A 539 21.91 18.75 -6.82
N ARG A 540 22.02 18.31 -8.09
CA ARG A 540 20.87 17.71 -8.81
C ARG A 540 20.32 16.49 -8.08
N THR A 541 21.19 15.63 -7.59
CA THR A 541 20.78 14.43 -6.83
C THR A 541 20.07 14.83 -5.52
N LEU A 542 20.60 15.78 -4.78
CA LEU A 542 19.99 16.25 -3.54
C LEU A 542 18.63 16.93 -3.76
N VAL A 543 18.43 17.59 -4.91
CA VAL A 543 17.14 18.16 -5.33
C VAL A 543 16.16 17.04 -5.67
N ASP A 544 16.57 16.05 -6.46
CA ASP A 544 15.73 14.88 -6.80
C ASP A 544 15.35 14.05 -5.57
N ASP A 545 16.21 14.04 -4.54
CA ASP A 545 15.97 13.35 -3.28
C ASP A 545 15.14 14.18 -2.27
N GLY A 546 14.81 15.42 -2.61
CA GLY A 546 14.06 16.34 -1.75
C GLY A 546 14.84 16.86 -0.54
N MET A 547 16.18 16.73 -0.54
CA MET A 547 17.07 17.25 0.52
C MET A 547 17.43 18.73 0.33
N LEU A 548 17.49 19.17 -0.94
CA LEU A 548 17.58 20.59 -1.31
C LEU A 548 16.30 20.99 -2.05
N ARG A 549 15.81 22.20 -1.78
CA ARG A 549 14.63 22.79 -2.40
C ARG A 549 14.99 24.15 -2.98
N PHE A 550 14.42 24.47 -4.15
CA PHE A 550 14.61 25.82 -4.70
C PHE A 550 14.10 26.87 -3.71
N ALA A 551 14.92 27.87 -3.41
CA ALA A 551 14.48 29.05 -2.70
C ALA A 551 13.56 29.88 -3.62
N ASP A 552 12.47 30.45 -3.06
CA ASP A 552 11.50 31.28 -3.77
C ASP A 552 12.09 32.62 -4.22
#